data_7d58234bb9cd64d5d101b4495a0b9bb1
#
_entry.id   7d58234bb9cd64d5d101b4495a0b9bb1
#
_cell.length_a   1.000
_cell.length_b   1.000
_cell.length_c   1.000
_cell.angle_alpha   90.00
_cell.angle_beta   90.00
_cell.angle_gamma   90.00
#
_symmetry.space_group_name_H-M   'P 1'
#
loop_
_entity.id
_entity.type
_entity.pdbx_description
1 polymer ?
#
loop_
_entity_poly.entity_id
_entity_poly.type
_entity_poly.pdbx_seq_one_letter_code
_entity_poly.pdbx_strand_id
1 'polypeptide(L)'
;TSNICTAQALLANMAGFYAAYHGAEGLKKIATRVLRYRQTLLLALKWCGIETDESEGFDTVRFKTSIALEDFNVNYEDGWCTLTLDECTTLDELHQIIDSQVDFPNKADTIDHVLDAVGEYKWPSIPVRKGEWLTQEVFNRYHSETDMMRYIHELVSKDFSLVNGMIPLGSCTMKLNAASELMPVSWNEFANI
;
A
#
# COMPACT_ATOMS: atom_id res chain seq x y z
N THR A 1 -29.91 18.40 -4.79
CA THR A 1 -29.20 17.27 -5.41
C THR A 1 -28.68 16.35 -4.36
N SER A 2 -28.79 15.05 -4.59
CA SER A 2 -28.30 14.04 -3.69
C SER A 2 -26.79 13.82 -3.89
N ASN A 3 -26.14 13.25 -2.87
CA ASN A 3 -24.75 12.84 -2.95
C ASN A 3 -24.57 11.71 -3.97
N ILE A 4 -23.37 11.63 -4.56
CA ILE A 4 -23.00 10.53 -5.42
C ILE A 4 -22.84 9.27 -4.55
N CYS A 5 -23.44 8.16 -4.98
CA CYS A 5 -23.47 6.91 -4.22
C CYS A 5 -22.97 5.72 -5.04
N THR A 6 -21.80 5.83 -5.61
CA THR A 6 -21.14 4.76 -6.36
C THR A 6 -19.88 4.28 -5.65
N ALA A 7 -19.54 3.00 -5.83
CA ALA A 7 -18.27 2.48 -5.31
C ALA A 7 -17.07 3.29 -5.81
N GLN A 8 -17.12 3.73 -7.05
CA GLN A 8 -16.08 4.57 -7.66
C GLN A 8 -15.92 5.92 -6.94
N ALA A 9 -17.02 6.53 -6.48
CA ALA A 9 -16.96 7.78 -5.73
C ALA A 9 -16.24 7.60 -4.38
N LEU A 10 -16.52 6.50 -3.67
CA LEU A 10 -15.83 6.17 -2.43
C LEU A 10 -14.33 6.01 -2.66
N LEU A 11 -13.94 5.21 -3.67
CA LEU A 11 -12.54 4.97 -3.98
C LEU A 11 -11.83 6.28 -4.42
N ALA A 12 -12.49 7.14 -5.17
CA ALA A 12 -11.95 8.45 -5.55
C ALA A 12 -11.73 9.35 -4.32
N ASN A 13 -12.67 9.35 -3.37
CA ASN A 13 -12.52 10.08 -2.12
C ASN A 13 -11.37 9.54 -1.27
N MET A 14 -11.25 8.21 -1.15
CA MET A 14 -10.14 7.57 -0.42
C MET A 14 -8.79 7.96 -1.05
N ALA A 15 -8.65 7.89 -2.37
CA ALA A 15 -7.44 8.31 -3.07
C ALA A 15 -7.12 9.81 -2.84
N GLY A 16 -8.14 10.66 -2.86
CA GLY A 16 -8.00 12.09 -2.57
C GLY A 16 -7.53 12.36 -1.14
N PHE A 17 -8.12 11.70 -0.15
CA PHE A 17 -7.72 11.82 1.25
C PHE A 17 -6.34 11.22 1.52
N TYR A 18 -6.01 10.09 0.90
CA TYR A 18 -4.68 9.51 0.96
C TYR A 18 -3.60 10.49 0.47
N ALA A 19 -3.85 11.10 -0.69
CA ALA A 19 -2.95 12.12 -1.22
C ALA A 19 -2.88 13.38 -0.33
N ALA A 20 -4.00 13.83 0.27
CA ALA A 20 -4.03 14.97 1.17
C ALA A 20 -3.30 14.69 2.49
N TYR A 21 -3.41 13.45 3.01
CA TYR A 21 -2.76 13.04 4.25
C TYR A 21 -1.25 12.90 4.11
N HIS A 22 -0.79 12.23 3.06
CA HIS A 22 0.62 11.95 2.86
C HIS A 22 1.37 13.11 2.18
N GLY A 23 0.70 13.88 1.33
CA GLY A 23 1.33 14.92 0.52
C GLY A 23 2.39 14.37 -0.43
N ALA A 24 3.09 15.25 -1.13
CA ALA A 24 4.12 14.86 -2.10
C ALA A 24 5.27 14.09 -1.44
N GLU A 25 5.76 14.57 -0.31
CA GLU A 25 6.89 13.95 0.40
C GLU A 25 6.55 12.61 1.03
N GLY A 26 5.34 12.46 1.61
CA GLY A 26 4.88 11.20 2.16
C GLY A 26 4.73 10.12 1.09
N LEU A 27 4.09 10.44 -0.03
CA LEU A 27 3.95 9.52 -1.16
C LEU A 27 5.30 9.11 -1.76
N LYS A 28 6.25 10.05 -1.84
CA LYS A 28 7.62 9.75 -2.29
C LYS A 28 8.33 8.78 -1.33
N LYS A 29 8.19 8.99 -0.01
CA LYS A 29 8.75 8.07 1.00
C LYS A 29 8.17 6.67 0.88
N ILE A 30 6.85 6.55 0.71
CA ILE A 30 6.16 5.27 0.50
C ILE A 30 6.72 4.58 -0.75
N ALA A 31 6.72 5.26 -1.89
CA ALA A 31 7.22 4.71 -3.15
C ALA A 31 8.69 4.27 -3.06
N THR A 32 9.54 5.08 -2.42
CA THR A 32 10.96 4.75 -2.22
C THR A 32 11.13 3.51 -1.34
N ARG A 33 10.30 3.35 -0.30
CA ARG A 33 10.33 2.17 0.57
C ARG A 33 9.94 0.91 -0.19
N VAL A 34 8.84 0.94 -0.95
CA VAL A 34 8.39 -0.19 -1.77
C VAL A 34 9.47 -0.62 -2.77
N LEU A 35 10.05 0.34 -3.50
CA LEU A 35 11.15 0.07 -4.44
C LEU A 35 12.37 -0.54 -3.74
N ARG A 36 12.73 -0.01 -2.57
CA ARG A 36 13.85 -0.53 -1.78
C ARG A 36 13.60 -1.97 -1.34
N TYR A 37 12.40 -2.27 -0.85
CA TYR A 37 12.00 -3.61 -0.44
C TYR A 37 12.00 -4.59 -1.63
N ARG A 38 11.46 -4.17 -2.77
CA ARG A 38 11.54 -4.95 -4.00
C ARG A 38 12.98 -5.31 -4.36
N GLN A 39 13.86 -4.33 -4.37
CA GLN A 39 15.26 -4.55 -4.71
C GLN A 39 15.95 -5.46 -3.69
N THR A 40 15.68 -5.24 -2.40
CA THR A 40 16.20 -6.09 -1.33
C THR A 40 15.77 -7.54 -1.50
N LEU A 41 14.50 -7.79 -1.75
CA LEU A 41 13.98 -9.15 -1.93
C LEU A 41 14.58 -9.82 -3.16
N LEU A 42 14.64 -9.13 -4.31
CA LEU A 42 15.26 -9.66 -5.53
C LEU A 42 16.73 -10.03 -5.33
N LEU A 43 17.50 -9.16 -4.66
CA LEU A 43 18.92 -9.42 -4.39
C LEU A 43 19.10 -10.55 -3.38
N ALA A 44 18.27 -10.63 -2.36
CA ALA A 44 18.30 -11.71 -1.37
C ALA A 44 17.99 -13.06 -2.00
N LEU A 45 16.94 -13.16 -2.83
CA LEU A 45 16.59 -14.36 -3.59
C LEU A 45 17.74 -14.79 -4.52
N LYS A 46 18.32 -13.83 -5.22
CA LYS A 46 19.46 -14.08 -6.11
C LYS A 46 20.70 -14.56 -5.34
N TRP A 47 20.95 -13.99 -4.17
CA TRP A 47 22.05 -14.41 -3.28
C TRP A 47 21.85 -15.85 -2.77
N CYS A 48 20.59 -16.24 -2.57
CA CYS A 48 20.21 -17.61 -2.26
C CYS A 48 20.25 -18.58 -3.47
N GLY A 49 20.64 -18.10 -4.64
CA GLY A 49 20.72 -18.90 -5.87
C GLY A 49 19.39 -19.13 -6.58
N ILE A 50 18.36 -18.35 -6.22
CA ILE A 50 17.03 -18.43 -6.81
C ILE A 50 16.99 -17.57 -8.07
N GLU A 51 16.48 -18.11 -9.18
CA GLU A 51 16.31 -17.39 -10.42
C GLU A 51 15.21 -16.33 -10.28
N THR A 52 15.55 -15.08 -10.59
CA THR A 52 14.66 -13.92 -10.50
C THR A 52 14.45 -13.26 -11.84
N ASP A 53 13.27 -12.68 -12.06
CA ASP A 53 13.02 -11.79 -13.17
C ASP A 53 13.64 -10.41 -12.89
N GLU A 54 14.67 -10.06 -13.68
CA GLU A 54 15.41 -8.80 -13.52
C GLU A 54 14.76 -7.63 -14.28
N SER A 55 13.57 -7.82 -14.85
CA SER A 55 12.86 -6.74 -15.53
C SER A 55 12.64 -5.55 -14.59
N GLU A 56 12.73 -4.34 -15.15
CA GLU A 56 12.43 -3.13 -14.39
C GLU A 56 10.96 -3.14 -13.94
N GLY A 57 10.72 -2.80 -12.66
CA GLY A 57 9.38 -2.75 -12.08
C GLY A 57 9.35 -1.89 -10.84
N PHE A 58 8.15 -1.57 -10.36
CA PHE A 58 7.94 -0.73 -9.19
C PHE A 58 7.85 -1.56 -7.89
N ASP A 59 6.92 -2.50 -7.84
CA ASP A 59 6.49 -3.22 -6.65
C ASP A 59 6.48 -4.74 -6.82
N THR A 60 6.48 -5.21 -8.06
CA THR A 60 6.30 -6.61 -8.37
C THR A 60 7.62 -7.36 -8.36
N VAL A 61 7.65 -8.50 -7.66
CA VAL A 61 8.76 -9.43 -7.60
C VAL A 61 8.33 -10.74 -8.23
N ARG A 62 9.16 -11.28 -9.13
CA ARG A 62 8.93 -12.55 -9.80
C ARG A 62 10.18 -13.42 -9.71
N PHE A 63 10.01 -14.66 -9.26
CA PHE A 63 11.11 -15.60 -9.07
C PHE A 63 10.65 -17.04 -9.27
N LYS A 64 11.57 -17.94 -9.59
CA LYS A 64 11.28 -19.36 -9.75
C LYS A 64 11.27 -20.06 -8.41
N THR A 65 10.24 -20.85 -8.16
CA THR A 65 10.17 -21.71 -7.00
C THR A 65 9.24 -22.91 -7.23
N SER A 66 9.53 -24.00 -6.51
CA SER A 66 8.63 -25.14 -6.36
C SER A 66 8.00 -25.20 -4.96
N ILE A 67 8.34 -24.24 -4.09
CA ILE A 67 7.88 -24.17 -2.69
C ILE A 67 6.71 -23.16 -2.64
N ALA A 68 5.58 -23.63 -2.13
CA ALA A 68 4.40 -22.76 -1.97
C ALA A 68 4.59 -21.76 -0.83
N LEU A 69 4.16 -20.53 -1.06
CA LEU A 69 4.04 -19.45 -0.07
C LEU A 69 2.58 -19.40 0.39
N GLU A 70 2.19 -20.31 1.30
CA GLU A 70 0.78 -20.50 1.69
C GLU A 70 0.20 -19.30 2.44
N ASP A 71 1.05 -18.55 3.15
CA ASP A 71 0.63 -17.40 3.97
C ASP A 71 0.62 -16.07 3.19
N PHE A 72 0.91 -16.09 1.88
CA PHE A 72 1.03 -14.90 1.06
C PHE A 72 0.08 -14.94 -0.14
N ASN A 73 -0.48 -13.78 -0.49
CA ASN A 73 -1.26 -13.65 -1.71
C ASN A 73 -0.33 -13.54 -2.93
N VAL A 74 -0.10 -14.66 -3.57
CA VAL A 74 0.84 -14.81 -4.68
C VAL A 74 0.19 -15.50 -5.89
N ASN A 75 0.71 -15.25 -7.06
CA ASN A 75 0.30 -15.93 -8.29
C ASN A 75 1.41 -16.90 -8.76
N TYR A 76 1.01 -18.12 -9.12
CA TYR A 76 1.90 -19.13 -9.67
C TYR A 76 1.58 -19.40 -11.13
N GLU A 77 2.58 -19.29 -12.00
CA GLU A 77 2.47 -19.57 -13.43
C GLU A 77 3.79 -20.13 -13.95
N ASP A 78 3.77 -21.30 -14.58
CA ASP A 78 4.93 -21.95 -15.22
C ASP A 78 6.19 -22.06 -14.33
N GLY A 79 6.00 -22.37 -13.06
CA GLY A 79 7.09 -22.47 -12.08
C GLY A 79 7.62 -21.14 -11.57
N TRP A 80 6.99 -20.04 -11.94
CA TRP A 80 7.24 -18.72 -11.39
C TRP A 80 6.23 -18.37 -10.31
N CYS A 81 6.72 -17.77 -9.25
CA CYS A 81 5.93 -17.09 -8.23
C CYS A 81 6.01 -15.58 -8.48
N THR A 82 4.87 -14.93 -8.47
CA THR A 82 4.76 -13.47 -8.60
C THR A 82 4.03 -12.90 -7.41
N LEU A 83 4.63 -11.93 -6.74
CA LEU A 83 4.05 -11.20 -5.62
C LEU A 83 4.23 -9.70 -5.80
N THR A 84 3.38 -8.92 -5.13
CA THR A 84 3.40 -7.46 -5.18
C THR A 84 3.57 -6.91 -3.77
N LEU A 85 4.53 -6.02 -3.62
CA LEU A 85 4.81 -5.32 -2.35
C LEU A 85 4.04 -4.00 -2.32
N ASP A 86 3.66 -3.58 -1.14
CA ASP A 86 2.92 -2.33 -0.91
C ASP A 86 3.45 -1.56 0.33
N GLU A 87 2.73 -0.53 0.73
CA GLU A 87 3.06 0.26 1.90
C GLU A 87 2.85 -0.48 3.24
N CYS A 88 2.10 -1.58 3.25
CA CYS A 88 1.89 -2.40 4.44
C CYS A 88 2.97 -3.47 4.59
N THR A 89 3.69 -3.78 3.52
CA THR A 89 4.75 -4.80 3.54
C THR A 89 5.80 -4.50 4.60
N THR A 90 6.12 -5.52 5.41
CA THR A 90 7.07 -5.44 6.52
C THR A 90 8.39 -6.16 6.19
N LEU A 91 9.43 -5.88 6.96
CA LEU A 91 10.70 -6.62 6.86
C LEU A 91 10.53 -8.08 7.29
N ASP A 92 9.69 -8.34 8.29
CA ASP A 92 9.42 -9.70 8.77
C ASP A 92 8.80 -10.57 7.66
N GLU A 93 7.92 -10.01 6.83
CA GLU A 93 7.37 -10.71 5.66
C GLU A 93 8.45 -11.02 4.62
N LEU A 94 9.38 -10.09 4.37
CA LEU A 94 10.51 -10.36 3.48
C LEU A 94 11.40 -11.49 4.03
N HIS A 95 11.66 -11.52 5.35
CA HIS A 95 12.36 -12.61 6.01
C HIS A 95 11.61 -13.93 5.83
N GLN A 96 10.30 -13.97 6.10
CA GLN A 96 9.47 -15.16 5.95
C GLN A 96 9.51 -15.72 4.52
N ILE A 97 9.43 -14.83 3.51
CA ILE A 97 9.54 -15.23 2.10
C ILE A 97 10.89 -15.93 1.85
N ILE A 98 12.00 -15.31 2.23
CA ILE A 98 13.34 -15.91 2.05
C ILE A 98 13.48 -17.20 2.83
N ASP A 99 13.06 -17.23 4.09
CA ASP A 99 13.17 -18.38 4.97
C ASP A 99 12.38 -19.58 4.46
N SER A 100 11.26 -19.35 3.82
CA SER A 100 10.47 -20.41 3.19
C SER A 100 11.16 -21.02 1.96
N GLN A 101 12.02 -20.27 1.28
CA GLN A 101 12.62 -20.68 0.02
C GLN A 101 13.97 -21.39 0.17
N VAL A 102 14.63 -21.27 1.31
CA VAL A 102 15.99 -21.80 1.51
C VAL A 102 16.14 -22.46 2.88
N ASP A 103 16.95 -23.52 2.93
CA ASP A 103 17.29 -24.23 4.16
C ASP A 103 18.76 -23.95 4.55
N PHE A 104 19.04 -22.71 4.96
CA PHE A 104 20.36 -22.28 5.42
C PHE A 104 20.37 -21.97 6.91
N PRO A 105 21.49 -22.24 7.63
CA PRO A 105 21.59 -22.00 9.07
C PRO A 105 21.59 -20.52 9.50
N ASN A 106 21.77 -19.56 8.58
CA ASN A 106 21.86 -18.11 8.86
C ASN A 106 20.86 -17.30 8.03
N LYS A 107 19.61 -17.72 7.98
CA LYS A 107 18.54 -17.13 7.16
C LYS A 107 18.26 -15.66 7.52
N ALA A 108 18.13 -15.35 8.81
CA ALA A 108 17.74 -14.04 9.30
C ALA A 108 18.68 -12.91 8.85
N ASP A 109 19.99 -13.20 8.72
CA ASP A 109 20.99 -12.19 8.38
C ASP A 109 20.94 -11.76 6.89
N THR A 110 20.31 -12.56 6.02
CA THR A 110 20.36 -12.33 4.57
C THR A 110 19.65 -11.04 4.16
N ILE A 111 18.43 -10.82 4.65
CA ILE A 111 17.65 -9.61 4.31
C ILE A 111 18.32 -8.38 4.89
N ASP A 112 18.75 -8.41 6.13
CA ASP A 112 19.37 -7.27 6.80
C ASP A 112 20.71 -6.89 6.14
N HIS A 113 21.55 -7.87 5.80
CA HIS A 113 22.78 -7.62 5.05
C HIS A 113 22.54 -7.03 3.66
N VAL A 114 21.52 -7.55 2.94
CA VAL A 114 21.17 -7.02 1.62
C VAL A 114 20.56 -5.64 1.75
N LEU A 115 19.71 -5.40 2.76
CA LEU A 115 19.09 -4.09 2.99
C LEU A 115 20.13 -3.01 3.27
N ASP A 116 21.17 -3.34 4.04
CA ASP A 116 22.30 -2.45 4.32
C ASP A 116 23.17 -2.22 3.05
N ALA A 117 23.40 -3.28 2.27
CA ALA A 117 24.16 -3.21 1.03
C ALA A 117 23.43 -2.43 -0.09
N VAL A 118 22.12 -2.49 -0.13
CA VAL A 118 21.28 -1.70 -1.07
C VAL A 118 21.41 -0.21 -0.79
N GLY A 119 21.60 0.20 0.48
CA GLY A 119 21.78 1.58 0.87
C GLY A 119 20.64 2.50 0.41
N GLU A 120 21.00 3.70 -0.08
CA GLU A 120 20.03 4.59 -0.73
C GLU A 120 19.64 4.04 -2.10
N TYR A 121 18.33 3.85 -2.30
CA TYR A 121 17.79 3.36 -3.55
C TYR A 121 18.09 4.33 -4.70
N LYS A 122 18.73 3.83 -5.73
CA LYS A 122 18.87 4.54 -7.00
C LYS A 122 17.63 4.25 -7.85
N TRP A 123 16.86 5.29 -8.13
CA TRP A 123 15.72 5.18 -9.01
C TRP A 123 16.14 4.53 -10.35
N PRO A 124 15.38 3.53 -10.83
CA PRO A 124 15.67 2.93 -12.14
C PRO A 124 15.61 3.99 -13.24
N SER A 125 16.07 3.64 -14.44
CA SER A 125 16.07 4.52 -15.62
C SER A 125 14.68 4.97 -16.09
N ILE A 126 13.62 4.57 -15.39
CA ILE A 126 12.25 5.04 -15.58
C ILE A 126 12.21 6.57 -15.48
N PRO A 127 11.42 7.27 -16.31
CA PRO A 127 11.32 8.72 -16.24
C PRO A 127 10.90 9.19 -14.84
N VAL A 128 11.84 9.74 -14.10
CA VAL A 128 11.57 10.34 -12.79
C VAL A 128 10.94 11.70 -13.02
N ARG A 129 9.86 12.02 -12.31
CA ARG A 129 9.22 13.33 -12.35
C ARG A 129 10.23 14.40 -11.95
N LYS A 130 10.40 15.38 -12.84
CA LYS A 130 11.22 16.58 -12.60
C LYS A 130 10.27 17.75 -12.33
N GLY A 131 10.23 18.26 -11.14
CA GLY A 131 9.39 19.38 -10.77
C GLY A 131 8.44 19.08 -9.61
N GLU A 132 7.92 20.15 -9.06
CA GLU A 132 6.98 20.09 -7.93
C GLU A 132 5.63 19.53 -8.38
N TRP A 133 4.97 18.84 -7.45
CA TRP A 133 3.65 18.27 -7.64
C TRP A 133 2.90 18.29 -6.30
N LEU A 134 1.57 18.22 -6.36
CA LEU A 134 0.70 18.36 -5.18
C LEU A 134 1.03 19.65 -4.39
N THR A 135 1.22 20.75 -5.11
CA THR A 135 1.59 22.06 -4.52
C THR A 135 0.40 22.79 -3.89
N GLN A 136 -0.83 22.33 -4.14
CA GLN A 136 -2.04 22.92 -3.58
C GLN A 136 -2.05 22.77 -2.05
N GLU A 137 -2.58 23.75 -1.34
CA GLU A 137 -2.60 23.82 0.13
C GLU A 137 -3.18 22.54 0.77
N VAL A 138 -4.20 21.95 0.17
CA VAL A 138 -4.86 20.73 0.67
C VAL A 138 -3.91 19.55 0.83
N PHE A 139 -2.88 19.44 0.01
CA PHE A 139 -1.88 18.38 0.07
C PHE A 139 -0.70 18.69 1.00
N ASN A 140 -0.71 19.87 1.64
CA ASN A 140 0.39 20.35 2.48
C ASN A 140 -0.07 20.77 3.89
N ARG A 141 -1.32 20.42 4.28
CA ARG A 141 -1.91 20.91 5.52
C ARG A 141 -2.37 19.81 6.48
N TYR A 142 -2.93 18.72 5.98
CA TYR A 142 -3.68 17.75 6.79
C TYR A 142 -2.91 16.45 7.04
N HIS A 143 -1.72 16.57 7.65
CA HIS A 143 -0.80 15.44 7.88
C HIS A 143 -0.90 14.80 9.25
N SER A 144 -1.92 15.14 10.04
CA SER A 144 -2.23 14.49 11.31
C SER A 144 -3.65 13.94 11.30
N GLU A 145 -3.90 12.91 12.11
CA GLU A 145 -5.24 12.33 12.28
C GLU A 145 -6.26 13.41 12.65
N THR A 146 -5.93 14.25 13.64
CA THR A 146 -6.82 15.32 14.11
C THR A 146 -7.15 16.33 13.01
N ASP A 147 -6.16 16.77 12.23
CA ASP A 147 -6.38 17.74 11.16
C ASP A 147 -7.16 17.14 10.00
N MET A 148 -6.89 15.87 9.66
CA MET A 148 -7.66 15.15 8.65
C MET A 148 -9.12 14.97 9.07
N MET A 149 -9.38 14.58 10.31
CA MET A 149 -10.74 14.44 10.84
C MET A 149 -11.50 15.77 10.82
N ARG A 150 -10.85 16.88 11.17
CA ARG A 150 -11.43 18.21 11.07
C ARG A 150 -11.73 18.61 9.64
N TYR A 151 -10.83 18.30 8.72
CA TYR A 151 -11.03 18.56 7.29
C TYR A 151 -12.21 17.77 6.72
N ILE A 152 -12.29 16.47 7.03
CA ILE A 152 -13.43 15.65 6.62
C ILE A 152 -14.74 16.26 7.18
N HIS A 153 -14.75 16.65 8.45
CA HIS A 153 -15.94 17.28 9.05
C HIS A 153 -16.31 18.62 8.40
N GLU A 154 -15.32 19.45 8.05
CA GLU A 154 -15.52 20.67 7.30
C GLU A 154 -16.18 20.41 5.93
N LEU A 155 -15.72 19.38 5.20
CA LEU A 155 -16.33 18.99 3.92
C LEU A 155 -17.77 18.48 4.09
N VAL A 156 -18.01 17.64 5.11
CA VAL A 156 -19.34 17.13 5.43
C VAL A 156 -20.30 18.28 5.77
N SER A 157 -19.83 19.33 6.45
CA SER A 157 -20.66 20.46 6.84
C SER A 157 -21.07 21.37 5.66
N LYS A 158 -20.39 21.26 4.51
CA LYS A 158 -20.71 22.01 3.28
C LYS A 158 -21.83 21.37 2.46
N ASP A 159 -22.20 20.16 2.77
CA ASP A 159 -23.26 19.43 2.11
C ASP A 159 -24.27 18.89 3.13
N PHE A 160 -25.36 18.38 2.64
CA PHE A 160 -26.41 17.84 3.48
C PHE A 160 -26.02 16.45 4.00
N SER A 161 -26.12 16.26 5.31
CA SER A 161 -25.85 14.98 5.95
C SER A 161 -27.00 14.53 6.82
N LEU A 162 -27.16 13.22 7.00
CA LEU A 162 -28.23 12.62 7.82
C LEU A 162 -28.10 12.95 9.31
N VAL A 163 -26.96 13.45 9.78
CA VAL A 163 -26.80 13.95 11.15
C VAL A 163 -27.37 15.36 11.32
N ASN A 164 -27.57 16.11 10.24
CA ASN A 164 -28.07 17.47 10.26
C ASN A 164 -29.53 17.56 9.80
N GLY A 165 -30.10 16.51 9.23
CA GLY A 165 -31.46 16.51 8.76
C GLY A 165 -31.85 15.24 8.03
N MET A 166 -33.12 15.18 7.59
CA MET A 166 -33.65 14.06 6.83
C MET A 166 -33.60 14.36 5.33
N ILE A 167 -33.00 13.46 4.57
CA ILE A 167 -32.99 13.51 3.11
C ILE A 167 -33.92 12.40 2.60
N PRO A 168 -34.90 12.69 1.74
CA PRO A 168 -35.67 11.65 1.07
C PRO A 168 -34.81 11.04 -0.03
N LEU A 169 -33.96 10.09 0.35
CA LEU A 169 -33.15 9.33 -0.58
C LEU A 169 -33.95 8.13 -1.11
N GLY A 170 -33.79 7.83 -2.40
CA GLY A 170 -34.40 6.69 -3.04
C GLY A 170 -33.68 5.37 -2.68
N SER A 171 -33.32 4.58 -3.69
CA SER A 171 -32.67 3.27 -3.53
C SER A 171 -31.31 3.29 -2.83
N CYS A 172 -30.64 4.43 -2.82
CA CYS A 172 -29.33 4.62 -2.20
C CYS A 172 -29.45 5.06 -0.74
N THR A 173 -30.16 4.30 0.05
CA THR A 173 -30.36 4.61 1.46
C THR A 173 -29.03 4.52 2.21
N MET A 174 -28.55 5.66 2.69
CA MET A 174 -27.40 5.68 3.59
C MET A 174 -27.81 5.13 4.96
N LYS A 175 -27.11 4.11 5.41
CA LYS A 175 -27.27 3.58 6.77
C LYS A 175 -26.34 4.38 7.69
N LEU A 176 -26.89 4.86 8.81
CA LEU A 176 -26.07 5.43 9.87
C LEU A 176 -25.56 4.27 10.73
N ASN A 177 -24.28 3.98 10.60
CA ASN A 177 -23.61 2.98 11.39
C ASN A 177 -22.73 3.69 12.42
N ALA A 178 -22.63 3.12 13.63
CA ALA A 178 -21.65 3.56 14.59
C ALA A 178 -20.22 3.29 14.06
N ALA A 179 -19.28 4.15 14.36
CA ALA A 179 -17.87 3.95 13.95
C ALA A 179 -17.32 2.61 14.45
N SER A 180 -17.73 2.16 15.65
CA SER A 180 -17.37 0.86 16.20
C SER A 180 -17.87 -0.35 15.39
N GLU A 181 -18.95 -0.21 14.66
CA GLU A 181 -19.46 -1.27 13.78
C GLU A 181 -18.62 -1.43 12.52
N LEU A 182 -17.84 -0.40 12.16
CA LEU A 182 -16.94 -0.41 11.02
C LEU A 182 -15.52 -0.87 11.38
N MET A 183 -15.17 -0.96 12.66
CA MET A 183 -13.83 -1.40 13.10
C MET A 183 -13.41 -2.76 12.54
N PRO A 184 -14.29 -3.78 12.47
CA PRO A 184 -13.92 -5.07 11.90
C PRO A 184 -13.43 -5.01 10.46
N VAL A 185 -13.83 -4.01 9.68
CA VAL A 185 -13.39 -3.86 8.27
C VAL A 185 -11.87 -3.71 8.16
N SER A 186 -11.22 -3.18 9.20
CA SER A 186 -9.77 -3.01 9.24
C SER A 186 -9.02 -4.15 9.94
N TRP A 187 -9.70 -5.16 10.47
CA TRP A 187 -9.05 -6.31 11.08
C TRP A 187 -8.57 -7.28 9.99
N ASN A 188 -7.37 -7.81 10.15
CA ASN A 188 -6.75 -8.71 9.16
C ASN A 188 -7.64 -9.91 8.82
N GLU A 189 -8.35 -10.44 9.82
CA GLU A 189 -9.24 -11.60 9.68
C GLU A 189 -10.44 -11.34 8.76
N PHE A 190 -10.78 -10.06 8.51
CA PHE A 190 -11.87 -9.65 7.62
C PHE A 190 -11.37 -8.89 6.39
N ALA A 191 -10.27 -8.16 6.52
CA ALA A 191 -9.76 -7.33 5.42
C ALA A 191 -8.98 -8.16 4.38
N ASN A 192 -8.39 -9.28 4.81
CA ASN A 192 -7.50 -10.12 4.00
C ASN A 192 -8.06 -11.52 3.72
N ILE A 193 -9.38 -11.63 3.57
CA ILE A 193 -10.05 -12.88 3.20
C ILE A 193 -9.81 -13.21 1.72
#